data_f666bdd9c63b13ce11df75841a15f10a
#
_entry.id   f666bdd9c63b13ce11df75841a15f10a
#
_cell.length_a   1.000
_cell.length_b   1.000
_cell.length_c   1.000
_cell.angle_alpha   90.00
_cell.angle_beta   90.00
_cell.angle_gamma   90.00
#
_symmetry.space_group_name_H-M   'P 1'
#
loop_
_entity.id
_entity.type
_entity.pdbx_description
1 polymer ?
#
loop_
_entity_poly.entity_id
_entity_poly.type
_entity_poly.pdbx_seq_one_letter_code
_entity_poly.pdbx_strand_id
1 'polypeptide(L)' 'DWSSDVCSSDLESYLQGNIAKYLWRYKYKNGLEDLKKAQWYLNKLIEVSDAS' A
#
# COMPACT_ATOMS: atom_id res chain seq x y z
N ASP A 1 12.53 14.22 -0.49
CA ASP A 1 11.08 14.12 -0.43
C ASP A 1 10.59 12.91 -1.25
N TRP A 2 10.07 11.95 -0.58
CA TRP A 2 9.72 10.68 -1.22
C TRP A 2 8.55 10.81 -2.21
N SER A 3 7.82 11.89 -2.14
CA SER A 3 6.66 12.07 -3.00
C SER A 3 6.97 12.91 -4.24
N SER A 4 8.20 13.33 -4.41
CA SER A 4 8.52 14.26 -5.49
C SER A 4 8.71 13.56 -6.83
N ASP A 5 9.10 12.32 -6.84
CA ASP A 5 9.34 11.58 -8.07
C ASP A 5 8.22 10.59 -8.30
N VAL A 6 7.45 10.80 -9.35
CA VAL A 6 6.32 9.93 -9.65
C VAL A 6 6.66 9.09 -10.86
N CYS A 7 7.23 7.94 -10.62
CA CYS A 7 7.44 6.95 -11.65
C CYS A 7 6.91 5.61 -11.13
N SER A 8 7.07 4.56 -11.91
CA SER A 8 6.48 3.28 -11.53
C SER A 8 7.02 2.77 -10.20
N SER A 9 8.29 2.99 -9.92
CA SER A 9 8.85 2.55 -8.64
C SER A 9 8.29 3.39 -7.49
N ASP A 10 7.95 4.65 -7.76
CA ASP A 10 7.31 5.47 -6.74
C ASP A 10 5.91 5.00 -6.45
N LEU A 11 5.19 4.54 -7.46
CA LEU A 11 3.87 3.97 -7.25
C LEU A 11 3.96 2.73 -6.36
N GLU A 12 4.93 1.87 -6.62
CA GLU A 12 5.12 0.70 -5.78
C GLU A 12 5.42 1.10 -4.34
N SER A 13 6.28 2.10 -4.16
CA SER A 13 6.61 2.57 -2.82
C SER A 13 5.40 3.16 -2.14
N TYR A 14 4.58 3.90 -2.88
CA TYR A 14 3.35 4.47 -2.34
C TYR A 14 2.42 3.37 -1.85
N LEU A 15 2.21 2.36 -2.67
CA LEU A 15 1.33 1.26 -2.30
C LEU A 15 1.88 0.50 -1.11
N GLN A 16 3.17 0.24 -1.11
CA GLN A 16 3.81 -0.46 -0.01
C GLN A 16 3.67 0.32 1.29
N GLY A 17 3.83 1.63 1.23
CA GLY A 17 3.68 2.47 2.41
C GLY A 17 2.28 2.42 2.99
N ASN A 18 1.27 2.43 2.13
CA ASN A 18 -0.10 2.34 2.60
C ASN A 18 -0.39 0.98 3.22
N ILE A 19 0.14 -0.09 2.62
CA ILE A 19 -0.04 -1.42 3.17
C ILE A 19 0.58 -1.49 4.57
N ALA A 20 1.81 -1.01 4.70
CA ALA A 20 2.49 -1.03 6.00
C ALA A 20 1.73 -0.22 7.03
N LYS A 21 1.21 0.93 6.62
CA LYS A 21 0.46 1.80 7.53
C LYS A 21 -0.77 1.08 8.06
N TYR A 22 -1.54 0.46 7.18
CA TYR A 22 -2.77 -0.21 7.60
C TYR A 22 -2.47 -1.45 8.43
N LEU A 23 -1.43 -2.19 8.09
CA LEU A 23 -1.04 -3.35 8.87
C LEU A 23 -0.56 -2.96 10.26
N TRP A 24 0.06 -1.78 10.37
CA TRP A 24 0.55 -1.32 11.66
C TRP A 24 -0.60 -0.86 12.56
N ARG A 25 -1.60 -0.20 11.96
CA ARG A 25 -2.59 0.51 12.77
C ARG A 25 -3.90 -0.27 12.96
N TYR A 26 -4.08 -1.39 12.28
CA TYR A 26 -5.38 -2.05 12.31
C TYR A 26 -5.79 -2.46 13.74
N LYS A 27 -4.83 -2.76 14.59
CA LYS A 27 -5.13 -3.12 15.97
C LYS A 27 -5.67 -1.96 16.78
N TYR A 28 -5.31 -0.75 16.40
CA TYR A 28 -5.64 0.44 17.18
C TYR A 28 -6.80 1.24 16.59
N LYS A 29 -7.18 0.94 15.38
CA LYS A 29 -8.17 1.74 14.68
C LYS A 29 -9.34 0.88 14.23
N ASN A 30 -9.46 0.66 12.95
CA ASN A 30 -10.65 0.06 12.38
C ASN A 30 -10.59 -1.46 12.27
N GLY A 31 -9.51 -2.06 12.71
CA GLY A 31 -9.42 -3.51 12.70
C GLY A 31 -9.58 -4.09 11.31
N LEU A 32 -10.66 -4.85 11.13
CA LEU A 32 -10.87 -5.56 9.87
C LEU A 32 -10.93 -4.63 8.67
N GLU A 33 -11.48 -3.43 8.84
CA GLU A 33 -11.56 -2.49 7.72
C GLU A 33 -10.17 -2.10 7.23
N ASP A 34 -9.26 -1.85 8.16
CA ASP A 34 -7.89 -1.52 7.77
C ASP A 34 -7.22 -2.69 7.09
N LEU A 35 -7.49 -3.90 7.53
CA LEU A 35 -6.94 -5.08 6.88
C LEU A 35 -7.47 -5.22 5.46
N LYS A 36 -8.75 -4.93 5.24
CA LYS A 36 -9.31 -4.98 3.90
C LYS A 36 -8.70 -3.92 3.00
N LYS A 37 -8.44 -2.74 3.55
CA LYS A 37 -7.76 -1.71 2.77
C LYS A 37 -6.36 -2.14 2.40
N ALA A 38 -5.64 -2.72 3.35
CA ALA A 38 -4.30 -3.24 3.05
C ALA A 38 -4.36 -4.29 1.96
N GLN A 39 -5.37 -5.14 2.00
CA GLN A 39 -5.53 -6.17 0.97
C GLN A 39 -5.75 -5.53 -0.40
N TRP A 40 -6.57 -4.48 -0.47
CA TRP A 40 -6.81 -3.80 -1.75
C TRP A 40 -5.51 -3.23 -2.31
N TYR A 41 -4.75 -2.56 -1.46
CA TYR A 41 -3.48 -1.99 -1.91
C TYR A 41 -2.48 -3.07 -2.27
N LEU A 42 -2.50 -4.18 -1.55
CA LEU A 42 -1.61 -5.28 -1.86
C LEU A 42 -1.94 -5.89 -3.23
N ASN A 43 -3.22 -6.05 -3.53
CA ASN A 43 -3.62 -6.54 -4.84
C ASN A 43 -3.15 -5.60 -5.94
N LYS A 44 -3.26 -4.29 -5.70
CA LYS A 44 -2.76 -3.31 -6.65
C LYS A 44 -1.25 -3.45 -6.84
N LEU A 45 -0.55 -3.62 -5.73
CA LEU A 45 0.90 -3.76 -5.80
C LEU A 45 1.30 -4.99 -6.60
N ILE A 46 0.58 -6.07 -6.42
CA ILE A 46 0.82 -7.30 -7.17
C ILE A 46 0.61 -7.03 -8.66
N GLU A 47 -0.46 -6.34 -9.02
CA GLU A 47 -0.73 -6.01 -10.42
C GLU A 47 0.40 -5.20 -11.03
N VAL A 48 0.84 -4.18 -10.31
CA VAL A 48 1.90 -3.31 -10.80
C VAL A 48 3.20 -4.10 -10.96
N SER A 49 3.52 -4.93 -9.98
CA SER A 49 4.75 -5.71 -10.02
C SER A 49 4.71 -6.74 -11.14
N ASP A 50 3.54 -7.35 -11.33
CA ASP A 50 3.41 -8.38 -12.37
C ASP A 50 3.45 -7.76 -13.76
N ALA A 51 2.93 -6.55 -13.90
CA ALA A 51 2.88 -5.89 -15.20
C ALA A 51 4.25 -5.41 -15.65
N SER A 52 5.14 -5.15 -14.73
CA SER A 52 6.47 -4.68 -15.10
C SER A 52 7.39 -5.86 -15.36
#